data_d4c72ec49a7ca7e255c8c7a197c18d3a
#
_entry.id   d4c72ec49a7ca7e255c8c7a197c18d3a
#
_cell.length_a   1.000
_cell.length_b   1.000
_cell.length_c   1.000
_cell.angle_alpha   90.00
_cell.angle_beta   90.00
_cell.angle_gamma   90.00
#
_symmetry.space_group_name_H-M   'P 1'
#
loop_
_entity.id
_entity.type
_entity.pdbx_description
1 polymer ?
#
loop_
_entity_poly.entity_id
_entity_poly.type
_entity_poly.pdbx_seq_one_letter_code
_entity_poly.pdbx_strand_id
1 'polypeptide(L)'
;MKKHSVRIAFLMVLIFIAGLPVSGSALPLKSQILGPKNSPVGLAHIYIDYVELMELDGTAKGRVSFVKTQSGFELFVVRKDEKNEWTGRASNRRLYDVEGKLLAFYDWTTFWSYVYAPDGTRLGQIKCLAFRGVCAAGAAAYLAGILEKQ
;
A
#
# COMPACT_ATOMS: atom_id res chain seq x y z
N MET A 1 -80.60 6.39 6.83
CA MET A 1 -79.46 5.60 6.31
C MET A 1 -78.17 6.44 6.42
N LYS A 2 -77.36 6.19 7.41
CA LYS A 2 -76.09 6.92 7.59
C LYS A 2 -74.98 6.12 6.93
N LYS A 3 -74.41 6.70 5.85
CA LYS A 3 -73.19 6.17 5.20
C LYS A 3 -71.97 6.51 6.06
N HIS A 4 -71.37 5.49 6.70
CA HIS A 4 -70.08 5.65 7.33
C HIS A 4 -69.00 5.61 6.26
N SER A 5 -68.40 6.76 6.00
CA SER A 5 -67.20 6.88 5.16
C SER A 5 -65.97 6.48 5.99
N VAL A 6 -65.43 5.30 5.73
CA VAL A 6 -64.16 4.83 6.30
C VAL A 6 -63.03 5.53 5.56
N ARG A 7 -62.41 6.51 6.18
CA ARG A 7 -61.17 7.12 5.70
C ARG A 7 -60.02 6.22 6.12
N ILE A 8 -59.54 5.46 5.15
CA ILE A 8 -58.29 4.72 5.32
C ILE A 8 -57.15 5.75 5.21
N ALA A 9 -56.60 6.13 6.34
CA ALA A 9 -55.37 6.92 6.37
C ALA A 9 -54.21 5.99 6.01
N PHE A 10 -53.69 6.14 4.78
CA PHE A 10 -52.45 5.53 4.34
C PHE A 10 -51.31 6.24 5.06
N LEU A 11 -50.86 5.63 6.16
CA LEU A 11 -49.64 6.07 6.84
C LEU A 11 -48.45 5.62 5.97
N MET A 12 -47.97 6.48 5.08
CA MET A 12 -46.67 6.30 4.43
C MET A 12 -45.59 6.43 5.49
N VAL A 13 -45.13 5.31 5.99
CA VAL A 13 -43.88 5.24 6.74
C VAL A 13 -42.75 5.43 5.72
N LEU A 14 -42.30 6.65 5.54
CA LEU A 14 -41.04 6.96 4.87
C LEU A 14 -39.92 6.44 5.76
N ILE A 15 -39.47 5.24 5.49
CA ILE A 15 -38.21 4.74 6.03
C ILE A 15 -37.11 5.53 5.34
N PHE A 16 -36.67 6.60 5.98
CA PHE A 16 -35.39 7.24 5.68
C PHE A 16 -34.31 6.21 6.05
N ILE A 17 -33.90 5.39 5.10
CA ILE A 17 -32.64 4.71 5.15
C ILE A 17 -31.61 5.81 5.02
N ALA A 18 -31.22 6.41 6.13
CA ALA A 18 -30.03 7.22 6.20
C ALA A 18 -28.89 6.31 5.73
N GLY A 19 -28.45 6.47 4.49
CA GLY A 19 -27.27 5.81 3.99
C GLY A 19 -26.10 6.32 4.83
N LEU A 20 -25.77 5.58 5.90
CA LEU A 20 -24.50 5.74 6.56
C LEU A 20 -23.45 5.58 5.48
N PRO A 21 -22.52 6.54 5.30
CA PRO A 21 -21.39 6.29 4.45
C PRO A 21 -20.67 5.08 5.05
N VAL A 22 -20.82 3.95 4.39
CA VAL A 22 -19.96 2.80 4.66
C VAL A 22 -18.59 3.24 4.21
N SER A 23 -17.84 3.87 5.09
CA SER A 23 -16.42 4.04 4.96
C SER A 23 -15.82 2.63 5.07
N GLY A 24 -16.00 1.86 4.03
CA GLY A 24 -15.34 0.58 3.85
C GLY A 24 -13.87 0.88 3.63
N SER A 25 -13.10 1.03 4.72
CA SER A 25 -11.67 0.88 4.63
C SER A 25 -11.44 -0.54 4.14
N ALA A 26 -11.07 -0.66 2.87
CA ALA A 26 -10.69 -1.94 2.30
C ALA A 26 -9.60 -2.55 3.17
N LEU A 27 -9.82 -3.79 3.64
CA LEU A 27 -8.83 -4.50 4.43
C LEU A 27 -7.55 -4.65 3.59
N PRO A 28 -6.36 -4.42 4.18
CA PRO A 28 -5.12 -4.56 3.46
C PRO A 28 -4.87 -6.01 3.05
N LEU A 29 -4.25 -6.18 1.90
CA LEU A 29 -3.63 -7.44 1.55
C LEU A 29 -2.33 -7.56 2.34
N LYS A 30 -2.20 -8.64 3.11
CA LYS A 30 -1.01 -8.89 3.93
C LYS A 30 -0.02 -9.77 3.17
N SER A 31 1.25 -9.42 3.19
CA SER A 31 2.31 -10.23 2.62
C SER A 31 3.56 -10.16 3.47
N GLN A 32 4.38 -11.22 3.40
CA GLN A 32 5.70 -11.25 4.03
C GLN A 32 6.76 -10.78 3.04
N ILE A 33 7.68 -9.96 3.54
CA ILE A 33 8.89 -9.60 2.83
C ILE A 33 9.93 -10.67 3.17
N LEU A 34 10.47 -11.30 2.14
CA LEU A 34 11.45 -12.36 2.28
C LEU A 34 12.84 -11.83 1.92
N GLY A 35 13.82 -12.14 2.74
CA GLY A 35 15.23 -11.86 2.50
C GLY A 35 15.84 -12.76 1.41
N PRO A 36 17.15 -12.65 1.16
CA PRO A 36 17.83 -13.37 0.07
C PRO A 36 17.80 -14.90 0.23
N LYS A 37 17.66 -15.40 1.45
CA LYS A 37 17.53 -16.84 1.75
C LYS A 37 16.06 -17.31 1.84
N ASN A 38 15.12 -16.52 1.34
CA ASN A 38 13.67 -16.77 1.42
C ASN A 38 13.12 -16.86 2.86
N SER A 39 13.83 -16.36 3.83
CA SER A 39 13.34 -16.24 5.22
C SER A 39 12.57 -14.93 5.40
N PRO A 40 11.46 -14.92 6.14
CA PRO A 40 10.74 -13.70 6.46
C PRO A 40 11.64 -12.70 7.19
N VAL A 41 11.64 -11.45 6.74
CA VAL A 41 12.39 -10.34 7.34
C VAL A 41 11.52 -9.15 7.69
N GLY A 42 10.30 -9.10 7.17
CA GLY A 42 9.34 -8.04 7.45
C GLY A 42 7.94 -8.35 6.94
N LEU A 43 7.03 -7.43 7.20
CA LEU A 43 5.62 -7.51 6.82
C LEU A 43 5.23 -6.30 5.98
N ALA A 44 4.30 -6.50 5.05
CA ALA A 44 3.69 -5.46 4.24
C ALA A 44 2.16 -5.55 4.32
N HIS A 45 1.51 -4.45 4.65
CA HIS A 45 0.07 -4.26 4.50
C HIS A 45 -0.17 -3.40 3.26
N ILE A 46 -0.70 -4.01 2.22
CA ILE A 46 -0.80 -3.45 0.88
C ILE A 46 -2.21 -2.93 0.66
N TYR A 47 -2.30 -1.65 0.33
CA TYR A 47 -3.52 -0.94 -0.04
C TYR A 47 -3.45 -0.53 -1.52
N ILE A 48 -4.50 0.06 -2.03
CA ILE A 48 -4.59 0.41 -3.45
C ILE A 48 -3.50 1.41 -3.91
N ASP A 49 -3.16 2.37 -3.06
CA ASP A 49 -2.28 3.50 -3.38
C ASP A 49 -1.09 3.65 -2.42
N TYR A 50 -0.98 2.77 -1.42
CA TYR A 50 0.16 2.76 -0.52
C TYR A 50 0.39 1.37 0.09
N VAL A 51 1.55 1.18 0.66
CA VAL A 51 1.91 0.01 1.48
C VAL A 51 2.52 0.47 2.80
N GLU A 52 2.08 -0.13 3.88
CA GLU A 52 2.70 0.01 5.20
C GLU A 52 3.71 -1.12 5.42
N LEU A 53 4.88 -0.76 5.88
CA LEU A 53 6.02 -1.65 6.08
C LEU A 53 6.31 -1.76 7.56
N MET A 54 6.46 -2.99 8.02
CA MET A 54 6.60 -3.31 9.44
C MET A 54 7.67 -4.37 9.65
N GLU A 55 8.23 -4.38 10.84
CA GLU A 55 9.00 -5.52 11.35
C GLU A 55 8.11 -6.75 11.54
N LEU A 56 8.72 -7.92 11.76
CA LEU A 56 7.98 -9.16 12.01
C LEU A 56 7.12 -9.11 13.27
N ASP A 57 7.49 -8.30 14.25
CA ASP A 57 6.71 -8.08 15.47
C ASP A 57 5.54 -7.10 15.31
N GLY A 58 5.38 -6.53 14.11
CA GLY A 58 4.33 -5.55 13.78
C GLY A 58 4.70 -4.10 14.03
N THR A 59 5.94 -3.81 14.46
CA THR A 59 6.42 -2.43 14.62
C THR A 59 6.49 -1.72 13.27
N ALA A 60 5.83 -0.57 13.15
CA ALA A 60 5.82 0.23 11.93
C ALA A 60 7.22 0.76 11.61
N LYS A 61 7.65 0.62 10.35
CA LYS A 61 8.91 1.17 9.84
C LYS A 61 8.71 2.33 8.90
N GLY A 62 7.67 2.29 8.10
CA GLY A 62 7.43 3.34 7.13
C GLY A 62 6.32 2.99 6.14
N ARG A 63 6.19 3.85 5.16
CA ARG A 63 5.16 3.77 4.13
C ARG A 63 5.74 4.12 2.77
N VAL A 64 5.26 3.43 1.75
CA VAL A 64 5.47 3.82 0.35
C VAL A 64 4.12 4.14 -0.26
N SER A 65 3.96 5.35 -0.78
CA SER A 65 2.71 5.84 -1.35
C SER A 65 2.87 6.12 -2.84
N PHE A 66 1.88 5.74 -3.62
CA PHE A 66 1.78 6.11 -5.02
C PHE A 66 1.37 7.59 -5.15
N VAL A 67 2.07 8.32 -6.00
CA VAL A 67 1.75 9.69 -6.34
C VAL A 67 1.55 9.81 -7.85
N LYS A 68 0.38 10.23 -8.25
CA LYS A 68 0.10 10.51 -9.66
C LYS A 68 0.76 11.82 -10.06
N THR A 69 1.72 11.77 -10.98
CA THR A 69 2.35 12.98 -11.51
C THR A 69 1.55 13.56 -12.67
N GLN A 70 1.69 14.86 -12.91
CA GLN A 70 1.03 15.54 -14.04
C GLN A 70 1.52 15.01 -15.40
N SER A 71 2.74 14.49 -15.46
CA SER A 71 3.34 13.91 -16.67
C SER A 71 2.95 12.45 -16.93
N GLY A 72 2.13 11.85 -16.06
CA GLY A 72 1.68 10.46 -16.20
C GLY A 72 2.70 9.40 -15.80
N PHE A 73 3.86 9.78 -15.27
CA PHE A 73 4.84 8.83 -14.73
C PHE A 73 4.40 8.32 -13.36
N GLU A 74 4.59 7.03 -13.11
CA GLU A 74 4.41 6.45 -11.79
C GLU A 74 5.55 6.90 -10.87
N LEU A 75 5.19 7.51 -9.76
CA LEU A 75 6.11 7.92 -8.70
C LEU A 75 5.63 7.34 -7.38
N PHE A 76 6.54 6.67 -6.68
CA PHE A 76 6.31 6.17 -5.32
C PHE A 76 7.18 6.95 -4.35
N VAL A 77 6.56 7.56 -3.34
CA VAL A 77 7.25 8.33 -2.31
C VAL A 77 7.43 7.46 -1.08
N VAL A 78 8.67 7.33 -0.63
CA VAL A 78 9.05 6.57 0.57
C VAL A 78 9.10 7.51 1.77
N ARG A 79 8.37 7.16 2.84
CA ARG A 79 8.35 7.91 4.08
C ARG A 79 8.64 7.01 5.26
N LYS A 80 9.50 7.48 6.15
CA LYS A 80 9.86 6.78 7.35
C LYS A 80 8.86 7.11 8.46
N ASP A 81 8.44 6.08 9.18
CA ASP A 81 7.64 6.12 10.40
C ASP A 81 6.48 7.13 10.49
N GLU A 82 5.97 7.34 11.71
CA GLU A 82 4.88 8.26 12.04
C GLU A 82 5.19 9.74 11.76
N LYS A 83 6.45 10.13 11.71
CA LYS A 83 6.86 11.51 11.40
C LYS A 83 6.70 11.86 9.94
N ASN A 84 6.37 10.87 9.12
CA ASN A 84 6.11 11.06 7.69
C ASN A 84 7.32 11.67 6.95
N GLU A 85 8.52 11.40 7.44
CA GLU A 85 9.77 11.90 6.87
C GLU A 85 10.04 11.30 5.50
N TRP A 86 10.27 12.15 4.52
CA TRP A 86 10.60 11.71 3.18
C TRP A 86 12.03 11.19 3.12
N THR A 87 12.21 9.92 2.79
CA THR A 87 13.51 9.25 2.75
C THR A 87 13.95 8.84 1.35
N GLY A 88 13.05 8.87 0.38
CA GLY A 88 13.38 8.52 -0.98
C GLY A 88 12.18 8.37 -1.88
N ARG A 89 12.45 7.90 -3.10
CA ARG A 89 11.44 7.71 -4.14
C ARG A 89 11.72 6.48 -4.99
N ALA A 90 10.67 5.87 -5.51
CA ALA A 90 10.80 4.85 -6.53
C ALA A 90 10.07 5.27 -7.82
N SER A 91 10.68 5.04 -8.95
CA SER A 91 10.15 5.31 -10.27
C SER A 91 10.80 4.39 -11.29
N ASN A 92 10.05 3.97 -12.29
CA ASN A 92 10.55 3.09 -13.35
C ASN A 92 11.32 1.87 -12.82
N ARG A 93 10.74 1.20 -11.80
CA ARG A 93 11.30 0.02 -11.12
C ARG A 93 12.67 0.23 -10.46
N ARG A 94 12.99 1.47 -10.09
CA ARG A 94 14.23 1.86 -9.42
C ARG A 94 13.93 2.66 -8.17
N LEU A 95 14.63 2.37 -7.09
CA LEU A 95 14.57 3.07 -5.82
C LEU A 95 15.77 3.99 -5.67
N TYR A 96 15.51 5.23 -5.32
CA TYR A 96 16.51 6.27 -5.09
C TYR A 96 16.34 6.87 -3.70
N ASP A 97 17.44 7.28 -3.08
CA ASP A 97 17.39 8.12 -1.88
C ASP A 97 17.01 9.57 -2.21
N VAL A 98 16.99 10.42 -1.18
CA VAL A 98 16.67 11.86 -1.32
C VAL A 98 17.69 12.62 -2.17
N GLU A 99 18.93 12.13 -2.26
CA GLU A 99 20.01 12.71 -3.04
C GLU A 99 20.00 12.22 -4.51
N GLY A 100 19.11 11.28 -4.82
CA GLY A 100 18.99 10.70 -6.17
C GLY A 100 19.95 9.55 -6.45
N LYS A 101 20.59 8.99 -5.41
CA LYS A 101 21.43 7.80 -5.55
C LYS A 101 20.56 6.56 -5.71
N LEU A 102 20.89 5.72 -6.69
CA LEU A 102 20.23 4.42 -6.88
C LEU A 102 20.59 3.49 -5.72
N LEU A 103 19.55 2.99 -5.04
CA LEU A 103 19.68 2.06 -3.91
C LEU A 103 19.30 0.63 -4.26
N ALA A 104 18.30 0.46 -5.12
CA ALA A 104 17.82 -0.85 -5.54
C ALA A 104 17.06 -0.74 -6.86
N PHE A 105 16.93 -1.86 -7.53
CA PHE A 105 15.93 -2.03 -8.58
C PHE A 105 15.09 -3.27 -8.31
N TYR A 106 13.90 -3.31 -8.90
CA TYR A 106 12.97 -4.40 -8.69
C TYR A 106 12.26 -4.76 -9.99
N ASP A 107 11.89 -6.02 -10.07
CA ASP A 107 11.11 -6.54 -11.19
C ASP A 107 10.00 -7.44 -10.65
N TRP A 108 9.01 -7.77 -11.47
CA TRP A 108 7.93 -8.64 -11.07
C TRP A 108 7.53 -9.64 -12.16
N THR A 109 7.15 -10.81 -11.69
CA THR A 109 6.41 -11.82 -12.44
C THR A 109 4.91 -11.68 -12.11
N THR A 110 4.12 -12.71 -12.40
CA THR A 110 2.67 -12.71 -12.16
C THR A 110 2.32 -12.41 -10.69
N PHE A 111 3.04 -13.00 -9.72
CA PHE A 111 2.73 -12.89 -8.30
C PHE A 111 3.90 -12.45 -7.44
N TRP A 112 5.12 -12.52 -7.93
CA TRP A 112 6.32 -12.25 -7.17
C TRP A 112 7.02 -11.00 -7.69
N SER A 113 7.47 -10.18 -6.77
CA SER A 113 8.41 -9.10 -7.02
C SER A 113 9.75 -9.44 -6.41
N TYR A 114 10.80 -9.24 -7.18
CA TYR A 114 12.18 -9.49 -6.80
C TYR A 114 12.92 -8.18 -6.67
N VAL A 115 13.75 -8.06 -5.65
CA VAL A 115 14.51 -6.84 -5.36
C VAL A 115 15.99 -7.15 -5.43
N TYR A 116 16.74 -6.26 -6.09
CA TYR A 116 18.17 -6.38 -6.33
C TYR A 116 18.89 -5.12 -5.90
N ALA A 117 20.10 -5.28 -5.37
CA ALA A 117 21.04 -4.18 -5.18
C ALA A 117 21.54 -3.65 -6.53
N PRO A 118 22.16 -2.45 -6.58
CA PRO A 118 22.69 -1.87 -7.82
C PRO A 118 23.72 -2.76 -8.55
N ASP A 119 24.43 -3.63 -7.83
CA ASP A 119 25.39 -4.60 -8.38
C ASP A 119 24.74 -5.89 -8.92
N GLY A 120 23.41 -6.00 -8.84
CA GLY A 120 22.65 -7.17 -9.28
C GLY A 120 22.46 -8.26 -8.20
N THR A 121 23.02 -8.08 -7.01
CA THR A 121 22.81 -9.02 -5.88
C THR A 121 21.36 -9.01 -5.46
N ARG A 122 20.75 -10.18 -5.34
CA ARG A 122 19.35 -10.31 -4.89
C ARG A 122 19.22 -9.97 -3.42
N LEU A 123 18.44 -8.96 -3.09
CA LEU A 123 18.14 -8.56 -1.72
C LEU A 123 16.97 -9.33 -1.12
N GLY A 124 16.02 -9.77 -1.94
CA GLY A 124 14.86 -10.52 -1.48
C GLY A 124 13.69 -10.48 -2.45
N GLN A 125 12.51 -10.76 -1.93
CA GLN A 125 11.27 -10.81 -2.70
C GLN A 125 10.04 -10.59 -1.83
N ILE A 126 8.92 -10.33 -2.50
CA ILE A 126 7.58 -10.24 -1.89
C ILE A 126 6.55 -10.85 -2.84
N LYS A 127 5.49 -11.44 -2.29
CA LYS A 127 4.33 -11.88 -3.07
C LYS A 127 3.34 -10.72 -3.21
N CYS A 128 3.10 -10.27 -4.42
CA CYS A 128 2.18 -9.17 -4.75
C CYS A 128 0.98 -9.70 -5.53
N LEU A 129 -0.11 -10.01 -4.85
CA LEU A 129 -1.34 -10.51 -5.47
C LEU A 129 -2.11 -9.40 -6.21
N ALA A 130 -1.99 -8.15 -5.75
CA ALA A 130 -2.56 -6.96 -6.37
C ALA A 130 -1.65 -5.75 -6.10
N PHE A 131 -1.94 -4.62 -6.76
CA PHE A 131 -1.23 -3.33 -6.56
C PHE A 131 0.30 -3.48 -6.66
N ARG A 132 0.75 -4.18 -7.71
CA ARG A 132 2.14 -4.61 -7.86
C ARG A 132 3.15 -3.48 -7.75
N GLY A 133 2.85 -2.32 -8.33
CA GLY A 133 3.77 -1.18 -8.30
C GLY A 133 4.12 -0.74 -6.88
N VAL A 134 3.11 -0.45 -6.05
CA VAL A 134 3.30 -0.02 -4.67
C VAL A 134 3.85 -1.13 -3.79
N CYS A 135 3.39 -2.37 -4.00
CA CYS A 135 3.88 -3.55 -3.30
C CYS A 135 5.38 -3.78 -3.55
N ALA A 136 5.81 -3.77 -4.81
CA ALA A 136 7.19 -3.97 -5.19
C ALA A 136 8.11 -2.82 -4.74
N ALA A 137 7.65 -1.57 -4.89
CA ALA A 137 8.36 -0.40 -4.38
C ALA A 137 8.53 -0.44 -2.85
N GLY A 138 7.51 -0.92 -2.13
CA GLY A 138 7.57 -1.12 -0.70
C GLY A 138 8.62 -2.15 -0.29
N ALA A 139 8.63 -3.31 -0.93
CA ALA A 139 9.65 -4.33 -0.67
C ALA A 139 11.07 -3.81 -0.98
N ALA A 140 11.23 -3.04 -2.07
CA ALA A 140 12.50 -2.42 -2.40
C ALA A 140 12.96 -1.45 -1.31
N ALA A 141 12.07 -0.59 -0.82
CA ALA A 141 12.38 0.36 0.26
C ALA A 141 12.80 -0.36 1.55
N TYR A 142 12.09 -1.43 1.90
CA TYR A 142 12.39 -2.23 3.08
C TYR A 142 13.75 -2.94 2.95
N LEU A 143 13.95 -3.69 1.87
CA LEU A 143 15.13 -4.53 1.66
C LEU A 143 16.41 -3.72 1.39
N ALA A 144 16.29 -2.53 0.82
CA ALA A 144 17.42 -1.62 0.63
C ALA A 144 17.82 -0.88 1.91
N GLY A 145 17.06 -1.04 3.01
CA GLY A 145 17.35 -0.44 4.31
C GLY A 145 17.18 1.09 4.34
N ILE A 146 16.44 1.68 3.41
CA ILE A 146 16.25 3.14 3.37
C ILE A 146 15.42 3.65 4.55
N LEU A 147 14.62 2.78 5.15
CA LEU A 147 13.79 3.08 6.32
C LEU A 147 14.58 3.05 7.63
N GLU A 148 15.79 2.51 7.64
CA GLU A 148 16.65 2.41 8.83
C GLU A 148 17.67 3.54 8.92
N LYS A 149 17.96 4.19 7.80
CA LYS A 149 18.94 5.27 7.77
C LYS A 149 18.38 6.52 8.43
N GLN A 150 19.09 6.97 9.44
CA GLN A 150 18.93 8.31 10.03
C GLN A 150 19.68 9.34 9.22
#